data_2acd713079e80d2de0ecc921b61aef92
#
_entry.id   2acd713079e80d2de0ecc921b61aef92
#
_cell.length_a   1.000
_cell.length_b   1.000
_cell.length_c   1.000
_cell.angle_alpha   90.00
_cell.angle_beta   90.00
_cell.angle_gamma   90.00
#
_symmetry.space_group_name_H-M   'P 1'
#
loop_
_entity.id
_entity.type
_entity.pdbx_description
1 polymer ?
#
loop_
_entity_poly.entity_id
_entity_poly.type
_entity_poly.pdbx_seq_one_letter_code
_entity_poly.pdbx_strand_id
1 'polypeptide(L)' 'MSIGTVKWFNPTKGYGFIQPDDGSKDVFVHISAVEQSGIGHLQEGQKLSFDVERGQQGKTSAVNLKSA' A
#
# COMPACT_ATOMS: atom_id res chain seq x y z
N MET A 1 -12.92 -1.02 -2.06
CA MET A 1 -11.66 -1.65 -2.42
C MET A 1 -11.01 -0.91 -3.57
N SER A 2 -9.76 -0.55 -3.41
CA SER A 2 -9.03 0.16 -4.45
C SER A 2 -7.99 -0.75 -5.07
N ILE A 3 -7.60 -0.45 -6.30
CA ILE A 3 -6.53 -1.17 -6.97
C ILE A 3 -5.44 -0.16 -7.34
N GLY A 4 -4.20 -0.55 -7.15
CA GLY A 4 -3.09 0.31 -7.48
C GLY A 4 -1.83 -0.47 -7.76
N THR A 5 -0.78 0.27 -8.11
CA THR A 5 0.53 -0.28 -8.43
C THR A 5 1.54 0.21 -7.40
N VAL A 6 2.35 -0.70 -6.87
CA VAL A 6 3.40 -0.33 -5.93
C VAL A 6 4.40 0.58 -6.66
N LYS A 7 4.54 1.80 -6.18
CA LYS A 7 5.47 2.76 -6.75
C LYS A 7 6.89 2.44 -6.29
N TRP A 8 7.06 2.21 -4.99
CA TRP A 8 8.28 1.72 -4.41
C TRP A 8 8.00 1.27 -2.99
N PHE A 9 8.85 0.40 -2.48
CA PHE A 9 8.74 -0.08 -1.11
C PHE A 9 10.13 -0.37 -0.57
N ASN A 10 10.40 0.12 0.65
CA ASN A 10 11.69 -0.09 1.29
C ASN A 10 11.47 -0.87 2.59
N PRO A 11 11.73 -2.17 2.59
CA PRO A 11 11.52 -2.99 3.79
C PRO A 11 12.46 -2.63 4.95
N THR A 12 13.61 -2.06 4.63
CA THR A 12 14.55 -1.62 5.68
C THR A 12 13.98 -0.45 6.45
N LYS A 13 13.37 0.51 5.76
CA LYS A 13 12.70 1.63 6.40
C LYS A 13 11.30 1.28 6.88
N GLY A 14 10.70 0.24 6.32
CA GLY A 14 9.42 -0.27 6.76
C GLY A 14 8.21 0.42 6.15
N TYR A 15 8.35 1.03 4.97
CA TYR A 15 7.21 1.68 4.33
C TYR A 15 7.43 1.85 2.82
N GLY A 16 6.36 2.20 2.14
CA GLY A 16 6.40 2.49 0.73
C GLY A 16 5.15 3.23 0.29
N PHE A 17 4.95 3.33 -1.00
CA PHE A 17 3.80 4.02 -1.58
C PHE A 17 3.19 3.22 -2.71
N ILE A 18 1.87 3.29 -2.80
CA ILE A 18 1.09 2.66 -3.86
C ILE A 18 0.42 3.78 -4.64
N GLN A 19 0.52 3.71 -5.96
CA GLN A 19 -0.17 4.67 -6.83
C GLN A 19 -1.51 4.05 -7.25
N PRO A 20 -2.65 4.63 -6.79
CA PRO A 20 -3.96 4.11 -7.18
C PRO A 20 -4.19 4.23 -8.68
N ASP A 21 -4.86 3.23 -9.25
CA ASP A 21 -5.13 3.20 -10.68
C ASP A 21 -6.11 4.28 -11.12
N ASP A 22 -6.89 4.83 -10.18
CA ASP A 22 -7.86 5.89 -10.48
C ASP A 22 -7.24 7.28 -10.59
N GLY A 23 -5.91 7.38 -10.45
CA GLY A 23 -5.22 8.66 -10.54
C GLY A 23 -5.19 9.47 -9.27
N SER A 24 -5.64 8.90 -8.16
CA SER A 24 -5.59 9.56 -6.86
C SER A 24 -4.14 9.72 -6.39
N LYS A 25 -3.95 10.48 -5.32
CA LYS A 25 -2.62 10.66 -4.72
C LYS A 25 -2.08 9.34 -4.22
N ASP A 26 -0.76 9.22 -4.20
CA ASP A 26 -0.10 8.04 -3.68
C ASP A 26 -0.57 7.74 -2.27
N VAL A 27 -0.74 6.45 -1.98
CA VAL A 27 -1.20 5.98 -0.68
C VAL A 27 -0.02 5.35 0.05
N PHE A 28 0.18 5.77 1.30
CA PHE A 28 1.23 5.23 2.15
C PHE A 28 0.91 3.79 2.54
N VAL A 29 1.92 2.93 2.55
CA VAL A 29 1.78 1.56 3.05
C VAL A 29 2.90 1.26 4.03
N HIS A 30 2.54 0.82 5.24
CA HIS A 30 3.51 0.45 6.26
C HIS A 30 3.75 -1.05 6.23
N ILE A 31 4.97 -1.45 6.62
CA ILE A 31 5.34 -2.87 6.60
C ILE A 31 4.41 -3.73 7.44
N SER A 32 3.86 -3.18 8.52
CA SER A 32 2.91 -3.93 9.35
C SER A 32 1.67 -4.34 8.57
N ALA A 33 1.20 -3.49 7.65
CA ALA A 33 0.06 -3.83 6.79
C ALA A 33 0.42 -4.96 5.84
N VAL A 34 1.64 -4.96 5.32
CA VAL A 34 2.11 -6.03 4.44
C VAL A 34 2.17 -7.35 5.19
N GLU A 35 2.72 -7.32 6.40
CA GLU A 35 2.82 -8.52 7.23
C GLU A 35 1.45 -9.07 7.62
N GLN A 36 0.54 -8.19 8.04
CA GLN A 36 -0.81 -8.59 8.43
C GLN A 36 -1.59 -9.17 7.26
N SER A 37 -1.30 -8.71 6.05
CA SER A 37 -1.97 -9.21 4.86
C SER A 37 -1.42 -10.55 4.36
N GLY A 38 -0.27 -10.97 4.87
CA GLY A 38 0.32 -12.25 4.48
C GLY A 38 0.99 -12.23 3.13
N ILE A 39 1.17 -11.07 2.52
CA ILE A 39 1.81 -10.96 1.20
C ILE A 39 3.33 -11.19 1.30
N GLY A 40 3.92 -10.87 2.45
CA GLY A 40 5.35 -11.05 2.68
C GLY A 40 6.15 -9.83 2.33
N HIS A 41 6.16 -9.44 1.07
CA HIS A 41 6.88 -8.23 0.64
C HIS A 41 6.23 -7.66 -0.61
N LEU A 42 6.54 -6.41 -0.91
CA LEU A 42 6.04 -5.72 -2.09
C LEU A 42 7.19 -5.43 -3.03
N GLN A 43 6.92 -5.52 -4.32
CA GLN A 43 7.90 -5.18 -5.35
C GLN A 43 7.40 -3.99 -6.15
N GLU A 44 8.33 -3.19 -6.65
CA GLU A 44 8.00 -2.07 -7.52
C GLU A 44 7.27 -2.56 -8.75
N GLY A 45 6.16 -1.92 -9.07
CA GLY A 45 5.33 -2.31 -10.21
C GLY A 45 4.30 -3.38 -9.92
N GLN A 46 4.27 -3.91 -8.71
CA GLN A 46 3.31 -4.96 -8.35
C GLN A 46 1.90 -4.38 -8.22
N LYS A 47 0.92 -5.09 -8.76
CA LYS A 47 -0.49 -4.70 -8.62
C LYS A 47 -1.08 -5.26 -7.34
N LEU A 48 -1.81 -4.42 -6.63
CA LEU A 48 -2.46 -4.79 -5.37
C LEU A 48 -3.88 -4.26 -5.33
N SER A 49 -4.75 -4.99 -4.63
CA SER A 49 -5.99 -4.41 -4.14
C SER A 49 -5.80 -4.09 -2.66
N PHE A 50 -6.44 -3.03 -2.22
CA PHE A 50 -6.28 -2.57 -0.85
C PHE A 50 -7.45 -1.69 -0.44
N ASP A 51 -7.60 -1.53 0.88
CA ASP A 51 -8.53 -0.55 1.43
C ASP A 51 -7.72 0.65 1.90
N VAL A 52 -8.34 1.82 1.84
CA VAL A 52 -7.71 3.04 2.30
C VAL A 52 -8.25 3.37 3.68
N GLU A 53 -7.35 3.52 4.63
CA GLU A 53 -7.72 3.90 5.99
C GLU A 53 -7.17 5.30 6.26
N ARG A 54 -8.06 6.19 6.72
CA ARG A 54 -7.64 7.54 7.07
C ARG A 54 -7.14 7.53 8.51
N GLY A 55 -5.85 7.78 8.67
CA GLY A 55 -5.23 7.86 9.98
C GLY A 55 -5.36 9.24 10.59
N GLN A 56 -4.67 9.45 11.70
CA GLN A 56 -4.61 10.75 12.36
C GLN A 56 -3.92 11.76 11.45
N GLN A 57 -4.30 13.03 11.58
CA GLN A 57 -3.74 14.14 10.81
C GLN A 57 -4.03 14.06 9.32
N GLY A 58 -5.09 13.36 8.93
CA GLY A 58 -5.51 13.31 7.54
C GLY A 58 -4.65 12.46 6.62
N LYS A 59 -3.72 11.69 7.16
CA LYS A 59 -2.90 10.78 6.35
C LYS A 59 -3.67 9.54 6.00
N THR A 60 -3.56 9.10 4.75
CA THR A 60 -4.18 7.86 4.30
C THR A 60 -3.15 6.76 4.19
N SER A 61 -3.55 5.55 4.54
CA SER A 61 -2.67 4.40 4.42
C SER A 61 -3.44 3.22 3.84
N ALA A 62 -2.70 2.33 3.17
CA ALA A 62 -3.27 1.13 2.59
C ALA A 62 -3.30 0.03 3.64
N VAL A 63 -4.44 -0.67 3.73
CA VAL A 63 -4.61 -1.80 4.64
C VAL A 63 -5.32 -2.92 3.87
N ASN A 64 -5.34 -4.11 4.45
CA ASN A 64 -6.02 -5.27 3.85
C ASN A 64 -5.52 -5.52 2.42
N LEU A 65 -4.21 -5.59 2.27
CA LEU A 65 -3.58 -5.76 0.97
C LEU A 65 -3.82 -7.16 0.41
N LYS A 66 -4.06 -7.23 -0.89
CA LYS A 66 -4.20 -8.51 -1.60
C LYS A 66 -3.57 -8.39 -2.98
N SER A 67 -3.06 -9.50 -3.49
CA SER A 67 -2.61 -9.53 -4.87
C SER A 67 -3.80 -9.29 -5.81
N ALA A 68 -3.60 -8.42 -6.75
CA ALA A 68 -4.65 -8.09 -7.71
C ALA A 68 -4.43 -8.83 -9.03
#